data_fcf4c93e8605e0e28c56b7fc054812af
#
_entry.id   fcf4c93e8605e0e28c56b7fc054812af
#
_cell.length_a   1.000
_cell.length_b   1.000
_cell.length_c   1.000
_cell.angle_alpha   90.00
_cell.angle_beta   90.00
_cell.angle_gamma   90.00
#
_symmetry.space_group_name_H-M   'P 1'
#
loop_
_entity.id
_entity.type
_entity.pdbx_description
1 polymer ?
#
loop_
_entity_poly.entity_id
_entity_poly.type
_entity_poly.pdbx_seq_one_letter_code
_entity_poly.pdbx_strand_id
1 'polypeptide(L)'
;MTAGDFPPPDWPGKVDDDPGHDRIAACLVMDIGRAAQWAAEVLSHVGKVRQGLEHSWEMAMNAYILNVGPDTTDIAPVYDQAGESPVTVRTDDLEAALTAWISKLSESPD
;
A
#
# COMPACT_ATOMS: atom_id res chain seq x y z
N MET A 1 -11.88 22.99 7.79
CA MET A 1 -11.23 21.84 7.16
C MET A 1 -9.74 21.88 7.43
N THR A 2 -9.20 20.80 7.74
CA THR A 2 -7.79 20.72 8.07
C THR A 2 -6.99 20.32 6.84
N ALA A 3 -6.04 21.15 6.47
CA ALA A 3 -5.19 20.83 5.34
C ALA A 3 -4.41 19.56 5.68
N GLY A 4 -4.32 18.67 4.73
CA GLY A 4 -3.58 17.45 4.93
C GLY A 4 -4.40 16.28 5.44
N ASP A 5 -5.67 16.51 5.71
CA ASP A 5 -6.53 15.39 6.08
C ASP A 5 -6.68 14.46 4.89
N PHE A 6 -6.54 13.18 5.16
CA PHE A 6 -6.73 12.14 4.15
C PHE A 6 -8.04 11.43 4.43
N PRO A 7 -8.73 10.98 3.38
CA PRO A 7 -9.81 10.04 3.62
C PRO A 7 -9.23 8.79 4.24
N PRO A 8 -9.98 8.13 5.12
CA PRO A 8 -9.47 6.87 5.68
C PRO A 8 -9.26 5.85 4.57
N PRO A 9 -8.17 5.11 4.60
CA PRO A 9 -7.95 4.08 3.59
C PRO A 9 -9.06 3.04 3.63
N ASP A 10 -9.58 2.71 2.48
CA ASP A 10 -10.65 1.73 2.37
C ASP A 10 -10.60 1.12 0.98
N TRP A 11 -11.02 -0.13 0.86
CA TRP A 11 -11.09 -0.83 -0.42
C TRP A 11 -12.03 -2.00 -0.28
N PRO A 12 -12.56 -2.51 -1.40
CA PRO A 12 -13.44 -3.68 -1.33
C PRO A 12 -12.71 -4.86 -0.71
N GLY A 13 -13.31 -5.45 0.31
CA GLY A 13 -12.72 -6.57 0.99
C GLY A 13 -11.87 -6.22 2.21
N LYS A 14 -11.71 -4.92 2.50
CA LYS A 14 -10.98 -4.54 3.71
C LYS A 14 -11.68 -5.07 4.95
N VAL A 15 -10.88 -5.66 5.84
CA VAL A 15 -11.38 -6.20 7.10
C VAL A 15 -10.85 -5.33 8.23
N ASP A 16 -11.76 -4.82 9.06
CA ASP A 16 -11.36 -4.00 10.20
C ASP A 16 -10.64 -4.86 11.23
N ASP A 17 -9.64 -4.26 11.85
CA ASP A 17 -8.83 -4.91 12.89
C ASP A 17 -7.98 -6.07 12.37
N ASP A 18 -7.85 -6.21 11.07
CA ASP A 18 -6.95 -7.18 10.48
C ASP A 18 -5.54 -6.57 10.44
N PRO A 19 -4.55 -7.20 11.08
CA PRO A 19 -3.21 -6.59 11.13
C PRO A 19 -2.60 -6.35 9.76
N GLY A 20 -2.85 -7.24 8.81
CA GLY A 20 -2.33 -7.05 7.46
C GLY A 20 -2.98 -5.87 6.77
N HIS A 21 -4.30 -5.76 6.87
CA HIS A 21 -5.00 -4.64 6.27
C HIS A 21 -4.65 -3.32 6.96
N ASP A 22 -4.47 -3.36 8.28
CA ASP A 22 -4.01 -2.17 8.99
C ASP A 22 -2.63 -1.73 8.50
N ARG A 23 -1.75 -2.69 8.22
CA ARG A 23 -0.42 -2.37 7.71
C ARG A 23 -0.50 -1.77 6.30
N ILE A 24 -1.37 -2.31 5.45
CA ILE A 24 -1.59 -1.74 4.13
C ILE A 24 -2.08 -0.29 4.27
N ALA A 25 -3.03 -0.06 5.15
CA ALA A 25 -3.57 1.28 5.37
C ALA A 25 -2.49 2.24 5.83
N ALA A 26 -1.65 1.80 6.76
CA ALA A 26 -0.56 2.65 7.24
C ALA A 26 0.42 2.99 6.12
N CYS A 27 0.73 2.03 5.27
CA CYS A 27 1.62 2.26 4.14
C CYS A 27 1.02 3.27 3.18
N LEU A 28 -0.27 3.19 2.90
CA LEU A 28 -0.93 4.15 2.02
C LEU A 28 -0.82 5.57 2.57
N VAL A 29 -1.04 5.73 3.86
CA VAL A 29 -1.02 7.06 4.46
C VAL A 29 0.40 7.59 4.58
N MET A 30 1.32 6.77 5.03
CA MET A 30 2.66 7.23 5.39
C MET A 30 3.63 7.27 4.23
N ASP A 31 3.49 6.36 3.27
CA ASP A 31 4.45 6.23 2.18
C ASP A 31 3.93 6.72 0.83
N ILE A 32 2.64 6.60 0.61
CA ILE A 32 2.02 7.02 -0.65
C ILE A 32 1.44 8.43 -0.51
N GLY A 33 0.61 8.61 0.52
CA GLY A 33 -0.01 9.90 0.77
C GLY A 33 -0.79 10.39 -0.43
N ARG A 34 -0.58 11.64 -0.80
CA ARG A 34 -1.30 12.26 -1.91
C ARG A 34 -0.55 12.19 -3.23
N ALA A 35 0.54 11.46 -3.28
CA ALA A 35 1.35 11.36 -4.49
C ALA A 35 0.72 10.38 -5.47
N ALA A 36 -0.25 10.85 -6.25
CA ALA A 36 -1.00 10.01 -7.16
C ALA A 36 -0.10 9.33 -8.19
N GLN A 37 0.91 10.03 -8.68
CA GLN A 37 1.84 9.46 -9.63
C GLN A 37 2.62 8.31 -9.01
N TRP A 38 3.06 8.49 -7.77
CA TRP A 38 3.79 7.45 -7.07
C TRP A 38 2.87 6.25 -6.80
N ALA A 39 1.64 6.51 -6.41
CA ALA A 39 0.67 5.45 -6.21
C ALA A 39 0.47 4.63 -7.48
N ALA A 40 0.37 5.30 -8.61
CA ALA A 40 0.19 4.61 -9.90
C ALA A 40 1.42 3.79 -10.25
N GLU A 41 2.59 4.30 -9.93
CA GLU A 41 3.84 3.59 -10.21
C GLU A 41 3.94 2.31 -9.38
N VAL A 42 3.63 2.40 -8.10
CA VAL A 42 3.61 1.23 -7.23
C VAL A 42 2.59 0.21 -7.73
N LEU A 43 1.40 0.69 -8.07
CA LEU A 43 0.36 -0.20 -8.59
C LEU A 43 0.80 -0.89 -9.87
N SER A 44 1.50 -0.19 -10.74
CA SER A 44 2.02 -0.77 -11.97
C SER A 44 2.96 -1.94 -11.69
N HIS A 45 3.88 -1.76 -10.73
CA HIS A 45 4.80 -2.84 -10.37
C HIS A 45 4.07 -4.02 -9.73
N VAL A 46 3.11 -3.74 -8.87
CA VAL A 46 2.32 -4.79 -8.25
C VAL A 46 1.60 -5.61 -9.32
N GLY A 47 1.01 -4.91 -10.30
CA GLY A 47 0.31 -5.58 -11.40
C GLY A 47 1.23 -6.43 -12.24
N LYS A 48 2.44 -5.93 -12.53
CA LYS A 48 3.40 -6.69 -13.33
C LYS A 48 3.85 -7.95 -12.62
N VAL A 49 4.06 -7.88 -11.31
CA VAL A 49 4.44 -9.06 -10.55
C VAL A 49 3.30 -10.09 -10.57
N ARG A 50 2.08 -9.61 -10.38
CA ARG A 50 0.93 -10.52 -10.39
C ARG A 50 0.74 -11.19 -11.74
N GLN A 51 1.05 -10.50 -12.82
CA GLN A 51 0.90 -11.03 -14.17
C GLN A 51 2.08 -11.90 -14.59
N GLY A 52 3.12 -11.96 -13.77
CA GLY A 52 4.30 -12.74 -14.10
C GLY A 52 5.28 -12.03 -15.00
N LEU A 53 5.06 -10.75 -15.27
CA LEU A 53 5.98 -9.95 -16.07
C LEU A 53 7.23 -9.57 -15.29
N GLU A 54 7.12 -9.47 -13.98
CA GLU A 54 8.24 -9.30 -13.08
C GLU A 54 8.22 -10.42 -12.08
N HIS A 55 9.40 -10.88 -11.70
CA HIS A 55 9.50 -11.97 -10.74
C HIS A 55 9.09 -11.51 -9.33
N SER A 56 9.56 -10.34 -8.97
CA SER A 56 9.23 -9.72 -7.69
C SER A 56 9.63 -8.26 -7.78
N TRP A 57 9.19 -7.47 -6.78
CA TRP A 57 9.55 -6.06 -6.74
C TRP A 57 9.73 -5.63 -5.30
N GLU A 58 10.86 -5.06 -4.99
CA GLU A 58 11.16 -4.59 -3.65
C GLU A 58 11.43 -3.10 -3.69
N MET A 59 10.84 -2.38 -2.74
CA MET A 59 11.02 -0.94 -2.67
C MET A 59 11.01 -0.49 -1.21
N ALA A 60 12.09 0.17 -0.80
CA ALA A 60 12.14 0.81 0.50
C ALA A 60 11.56 2.21 0.35
N MET A 61 10.56 2.52 1.17
CA MET A 61 9.92 3.82 1.17
C MET A 61 10.28 4.55 2.46
N ASN A 62 9.42 5.48 2.89
CA ASN A 62 9.73 6.25 4.10
C ASN A 62 9.59 5.43 5.36
N ALA A 63 8.46 4.76 5.51
CA ALA A 63 8.17 4.03 6.73
C ALA A 63 8.31 2.52 6.55
N TYR A 64 8.04 2.01 5.37
CA TYR A 64 7.97 0.57 5.14
C TYR A 64 8.73 0.15 3.90
N ILE A 65 9.13 -1.12 3.90
CA ILE A 65 9.73 -1.78 2.74
C ILE A 65 8.70 -2.75 2.21
N LEU A 66 8.38 -2.62 0.92
CA LEU A 66 7.51 -3.57 0.24
C LEU A 66 8.36 -4.61 -0.46
N ASN A 67 7.99 -5.86 -0.28
CA ASN A 67 8.58 -6.95 -1.05
C ASN A 67 7.41 -7.70 -1.68
N VAL A 68 7.15 -7.39 -2.95
CA VAL A 68 5.95 -7.84 -3.65
C VAL A 68 6.24 -9.14 -4.37
N GLY A 69 5.47 -10.17 -4.04
CA GLY A 69 5.48 -11.42 -4.79
C GLY A 69 4.15 -11.61 -5.49
N PRO A 70 4.04 -12.63 -6.35
CA PRO A 70 2.81 -12.81 -7.13
C PRO A 70 1.59 -13.11 -6.28
N ASP A 71 1.76 -13.77 -5.15
CA ASP A 71 0.63 -14.16 -4.30
C ASP A 71 0.60 -13.39 -3.01
N THR A 72 1.77 -13.14 -2.41
CA THR A 72 1.85 -12.46 -1.12
C THR A 72 2.88 -11.35 -1.19
N THR A 73 2.71 -10.37 -0.31
CA THR A 73 3.59 -9.23 -0.19
C THR A 73 3.98 -9.07 1.26
N ASP A 74 5.26 -8.88 1.52
CA ASP A 74 5.73 -8.56 2.87
C ASP A 74 5.87 -7.06 3.01
N ILE A 75 5.36 -6.52 4.10
CA ILE A 75 5.48 -5.10 4.43
C ILE A 75 6.19 -5.01 5.78
N ALA A 76 7.43 -4.55 5.75
CA ALA A 76 8.26 -4.49 6.93
C ALA A 76 8.60 -3.05 7.25
N PRO A 77 8.80 -2.71 8.54
CA PRO A 77 9.24 -1.36 8.87
C PRO A 77 10.65 -1.14 8.36
N VAL A 78 10.91 0.07 7.85
CA VAL A 78 12.25 0.44 7.39
C VAL A 78 13.19 0.47 8.58
N TYR A 79 12.72 1.03 9.68
CA TYR A 79 13.50 1.12 10.91
C TYR A 79 13.00 0.11 11.90
N ASP A 80 13.92 -0.53 12.61
CA ASP A 80 13.57 -1.51 13.61
C ASP A 80 13.10 -0.79 14.87
N GLN A 81 11.86 -0.34 14.85
CA GLN A 81 11.24 0.34 15.97
C GLN A 81 10.62 -0.68 16.90
N ALA A 82 10.63 -0.37 18.17
CA ALA A 82 10.04 -1.27 19.15
C ALA A 82 8.58 -1.51 18.82
N GLY A 83 8.21 -2.77 18.76
CA GLY A 83 6.82 -3.14 18.62
C GLY A 83 6.34 -3.42 17.20
N GLU A 84 7.15 -3.09 16.21
CA GLU A 84 6.72 -3.37 14.82
C GLU A 84 7.47 -4.56 14.26
N SER A 85 6.77 -5.36 13.50
CA SER A 85 7.37 -6.52 12.84
C SER A 85 6.83 -6.61 11.43
N PRO A 86 7.50 -7.39 10.56
CA PRO A 86 6.99 -7.58 9.21
C PRO A 86 5.62 -8.25 9.21
N VAL A 87 4.80 -7.86 8.26
CA VAL A 87 3.46 -8.42 8.07
C VAL A 87 3.36 -8.90 6.64
N THR A 88 2.80 -10.08 6.46
CA THR A 88 2.57 -10.64 5.12
C THR A 88 1.10 -10.46 4.78
N VAL A 89 0.84 -9.89 3.60
CA VAL A 89 -0.52 -9.68 3.11
C VAL A 89 -0.66 -10.35 1.75
N ARG A 90 -1.89 -10.50 1.31
CA ARG A 90 -2.14 -10.99 -0.05
C ARG A 90 -1.84 -9.86 -1.03
N THR A 91 -1.16 -10.19 -2.11
CA THR A 91 -0.82 -9.16 -3.11
C THR A 91 -2.07 -8.59 -3.76
N ASP A 92 -3.12 -9.40 -3.94
CA ASP A 92 -4.35 -8.85 -4.53
C ASP A 92 -5.04 -7.87 -3.58
N ASP A 93 -4.90 -8.03 -2.27
CA ASP A 93 -5.42 -7.04 -1.33
C ASP A 93 -4.67 -5.72 -1.46
N LEU A 94 -3.36 -5.79 -1.61
CA LEU A 94 -2.57 -4.58 -1.81
C LEU A 94 -2.95 -3.89 -3.12
N GLU A 95 -3.15 -4.67 -4.17
CA GLU A 95 -3.55 -4.11 -5.45
C GLU A 95 -4.90 -3.43 -5.36
N ALA A 96 -5.87 -4.06 -4.69
CA ALA A 96 -7.19 -3.47 -4.52
C ALA A 96 -7.11 -2.19 -3.71
N ALA A 97 -6.28 -2.19 -2.67
CA ALA A 97 -6.11 -1.01 -1.82
C ALA A 97 -5.51 0.16 -2.60
N LEU A 98 -4.48 -0.11 -3.41
CA LEU A 98 -3.86 0.93 -4.22
C LEU A 98 -4.82 1.48 -5.24
N THR A 99 -5.60 0.62 -5.88
CA THR A 99 -6.59 1.04 -6.86
C THR A 99 -7.62 1.97 -6.23
N ALA A 100 -8.12 1.59 -5.05
CA ALA A 100 -9.10 2.40 -4.35
C ALA A 100 -8.51 3.73 -3.88
N TRP A 101 -7.25 3.70 -3.43
CA TRP A 101 -6.59 4.92 -2.97
C TRP A 101 -6.41 5.91 -4.11
N ILE A 102 -5.98 5.44 -5.28
CA ILE A 102 -5.82 6.29 -6.45
C ILE A 102 -7.16 6.89 -6.86
N SER A 103 -8.21 6.10 -6.80
CA SER A 103 -9.54 6.58 -7.13
C SER A 103 -9.96 7.70 -6.19
N LYS A 104 -9.68 7.55 -4.90
CA LYS A 104 -10.00 8.60 -3.93
C LYS A 104 -9.21 9.87 -4.17
N LEU A 105 -7.93 9.73 -4.51
CA LEU A 105 -7.11 10.90 -4.81
C LEU A 105 -7.63 11.63 -6.03
N SER A 106 -8.14 10.89 -7.02
CA SER A 106 -8.70 11.49 -8.23
C SER A 106 -10.01 12.21 -7.97
N GLU A 107 -10.79 11.73 -7.01
CA GLU A 107 -12.05 12.36 -6.67
C GLU A 107 -11.87 13.66 -5.92
N SER A 108 -10.72 13.83 -5.30
CA SER A 108 -10.47 14.98 -4.46
C SER A 108 -10.29 16.21 -5.34
N PRO A 109 -11.12 17.22 -5.23
CA PRO A 109 -10.97 18.41 -6.06
C PRO A 109 -9.89 19.28 -5.48
N ASP A 110 -8.82 19.00 -5.69
CA ASP A 110 -7.72 19.70 -5.19
C ASP A 110 -7.79 20.16 -3.87
#